data_0223c656abb8fc90af91cb7144e70296
#
_entry.id   0223c656abb8fc90af91cb7144e70296
#
_cell.length_a   1.000
_cell.length_b   1.000
_cell.length_c   1.000
_cell.angle_alpha   90.00
_cell.angle_beta   90.00
_cell.angle_gamma   90.00
#
_symmetry.space_group_name_H-M   'P 1'
#
loop_
_entity.id
_entity.type
_entity.pdbx_description
1 polymer ?
#
loop_
_entity_poly.entity_id
_entity_poly.type
_entity_poly.pdbx_seq_one_letter_code
_entity_poly.pdbx_strand_id
1 'polypeptide(L)'
;MKVYGDNLDCIEDYTVVKTDKNLIIKLRELEEGEKVSIISDVMFKTMFQNSKRIKYSAKLISYFIDVSYEKLLNNLKLVQNDFDNDKYYSKGERGDYVAEIDGMHINIEINNNFKEYTFERNLEYIFRIYNSGVKRSKGSIGYKYNKVVQINFNNFYYKNDEEAVKIFTVNDGKVKYTDKITIVQVYLPLLRKKWYDLGIENLEEKEKFILSLYEMNINNSKEIGGKINIMNDYLEESKEVMEDTVFGESYDKELSTYEGGFDEGRQAGYDDGFAAGREEGLAAGREEGIAAGREDGERFAKLETAKNLKNNGVSIEIIAKSTGLTLEEIEKI
;
A
#
# COMPACT_ATOMS: atom_id res chain seq x y z
N MET A 1 -29.70 13.08 -13.84
CA MET A 1 -28.48 12.28 -13.77
C MET A 1 -27.86 12.58 -12.41
N LYS A 2 -28.14 11.73 -11.40
CA LYS A 2 -27.49 11.90 -10.10
C LYS A 2 -26.07 11.36 -10.26
N VAL A 3 -25.10 12.25 -10.28
CA VAL A 3 -23.69 11.89 -10.09
C VAL A 3 -23.62 11.37 -8.66
N TYR A 4 -23.11 10.15 -8.48
CA TYR A 4 -22.80 9.59 -7.17
C TYR A 4 -21.69 10.43 -6.54
N GLY A 5 -22.06 11.49 -5.84
CA GLY A 5 -21.14 12.48 -5.29
C GLY A 5 -21.19 12.66 -3.77
N ASP A 6 -22.15 12.05 -3.08
CA ASP A 6 -22.41 12.42 -1.69
C ASP A 6 -22.30 11.24 -0.69
N ASN A 7 -21.66 10.13 -1.04
CA ASN A 7 -21.37 9.04 -0.12
C ASN A 7 -19.87 8.65 -0.15
N LEU A 8 -19.00 9.65 -0.22
CA LEU A 8 -17.56 9.49 0.05
C LEU A 8 -17.26 9.38 1.57
N ASP A 9 -18.28 9.50 2.41
CA ASP A 9 -18.17 9.29 3.87
C ASP A 9 -17.77 7.85 4.25
N CYS A 10 -17.74 6.91 3.29
CA CYS A 10 -17.24 5.55 3.50
C CYS A 10 -15.71 5.43 3.37
N ILE A 11 -14.99 6.49 3.00
CA ILE A 11 -13.52 6.45 2.81
C ILE A 11 -12.75 6.75 4.11
N GLU A 12 -13.40 7.29 5.14
CA GLU A 12 -12.73 7.68 6.38
C GLU A 12 -12.19 6.50 7.23
N ASP A 13 -12.53 5.25 6.91
CA ASP A 13 -12.11 4.08 7.72
C ASP A 13 -11.12 3.12 7.04
N TYR A 14 -10.50 3.49 5.92
CA TYR A 14 -9.47 2.67 5.28
C TYR A 14 -8.09 2.85 5.92
N THR A 15 -7.99 2.55 7.20
CA THR A 15 -6.69 2.45 7.85
C THR A 15 -5.93 1.26 7.25
N VAL A 16 -4.81 1.54 6.58
CA VAL A 16 -3.93 0.51 6.04
C VAL A 16 -3.15 -0.12 7.18
N VAL A 17 -3.24 -1.43 7.32
CA VAL A 17 -2.42 -2.22 8.23
C VAL A 17 -1.23 -2.74 7.45
N LYS A 18 -0.04 -2.29 7.88
CA LYS A 18 1.25 -2.80 7.38
C LYS A 18 1.68 -3.98 8.24
N THR A 19 2.43 -4.90 7.66
CA THR A 19 3.04 -5.96 8.46
C THR A 19 4.20 -5.39 9.27
N ASP A 20 4.23 -5.66 10.57
CA ASP A 20 5.35 -5.29 11.46
C ASP A 20 6.56 -6.23 11.27
N LYS A 21 6.33 -7.39 10.66
CA LYS A 21 7.39 -8.37 10.42
C LYS A 21 8.18 -7.97 9.19
N ASN A 22 9.46 -7.66 9.36
CA ASN A 22 10.37 -7.51 8.23
C ASN A 22 10.57 -8.90 7.59
N LEU A 23 10.08 -9.06 6.36
CA LEU A 23 10.18 -10.29 5.57
C LEU A 23 11.28 -10.19 4.51
N ILE A 24 11.97 -9.04 4.43
CA ILE A 24 13.16 -8.85 3.60
C ILE A 24 14.31 -8.60 4.57
N ILE A 25 15.06 -9.66 4.86
CA ILE A 25 16.19 -9.67 5.80
C ILE A 25 17.45 -10.18 5.09
N LYS A 26 18.62 -9.85 5.61
CA LYS A 26 19.90 -10.31 5.03
C LYS A 26 19.94 -11.83 4.98
N LEU A 27 20.44 -12.40 3.88
CA LEU A 27 20.54 -13.87 3.73
C LEU A 27 21.28 -14.52 4.91
N ARG A 28 22.33 -13.84 5.42
CA ARG A 28 23.09 -14.29 6.59
C ARG A 28 22.34 -14.22 7.93
N GLU A 29 21.21 -13.55 7.96
CA GLU A 29 20.33 -13.39 9.14
C GLU A 29 19.14 -14.36 9.09
N LEU A 30 19.01 -15.13 7.97
CA LEU A 30 18.04 -16.22 7.89
C LEU A 30 18.43 -17.30 8.88
N GLU A 31 17.47 -17.74 9.69
CA GLU A 31 17.66 -18.87 10.59
C GLU A 31 17.66 -20.20 9.81
N GLU A 32 18.23 -21.23 10.42
CA GLU A 32 18.16 -22.59 9.85
C GLU A 32 16.68 -22.99 9.65
N GLY A 33 16.34 -23.38 8.43
CA GLY A 33 14.95 -23.72 8.07
C GLY A 33 14.11 -22.53 7.58
N GLU A 34 14.70 -21.39 7.32
CA GLU A 34 14.04 -20.25 6.66
C GLU A 34 14.43 -20.14 5.18
N LYS A 35 13.59 -19.46 4.42
CA LYS A 35 13.78 -19.09 3.02
C LYS A 35 13.38 -17.63 2.78
N VAL A 36 13.87 -17.07 1.67
CA VAL A 36 13.41 -15.75 1.20
C VAL A 36 11.95 -15.84 0.76
N SER A 37 11.15 -14.85 1.22
CA SER A 37 9.74 -14.74 0.84
C SER A 37 9.57 -14.29 -0.61
N ILE A 38 8.43 -14.65 -1.22
CA ILE A 38 8.04 -14.21 -2.58
C ILE A 38 7.87 -12.69 -2.71
N ILE A 39 7.80 -11.95 -1.60
CA ILE A 39 7.73 -10.48 -1.65
C ILE A 39 9.07 -9.83 -2.03
N SER A 40 10.19 -10.56 -2.00
CA SER A 40 11.44 -10.11 -2.60
C SER A 40 11.29 -10.09 -4.12
N ASP A 41 11.57 -8.94 -4.72
CA ASP A 41 11.56 -8.77 -6.17
C ASP A 41 12.56 -9.71 -6.85
N VAL A 42 13.75 -9.87 -6.26
CA VAL A 42 14.79 -10.77 -6.78
C VAL A 42 14.35 -12.22 -6.67
N MET A 43 13.78 -12.67 -5.55
CA MET A 43 13.28 -14.04 -5.41
C MET A 43 12.11 -14.31 -6.36
N PHE A 44 11.16 -13.39 -6.43
CA PHE A 44 10.02 -13.50 -7.32
C PHE A 44 10.45 -13.63 -8.79
N LYS A 45 11.30 -12.74 -9.26
CA LYS A 45 11.81 -12.77 -10.64
C LYS A 45 12.61 -14.03 -10.92
N THR A 46 13.48 -14.45 -10.00
CA THR A 46 14.30 -15.65 -10.17
C THR A 46 13.45 -16.92 -10.26
N MET A 47 12.40 -17.03 -9.47
CA MET A 47 11.53 -18.20 -9.45
C MET A 47 10.45 -18.18 -10.54
N PHE A 48 9.89 -17.02 -10.87
CA PHE A 48 8.72 -16.92 -11.75
C PHE A 48 9.03 -16.38 -13.15
N GLN A 49 10.01 -15.51 -13.34
CA GLN A 49 10.42 -15.02 -14.68
C GLN A 49 11.45 -15.92 -15.37
N ASN A 50 11.54 -17.16 -14.97
CA ASN A 50 12.49 -18.11 -15.53
C ASN A 50 11.75 -19.17 -16.38
N SER A 51 12.09 -19.28 -17.66
CA SER A 51 11.46 -20.26 -18.56
C SER A 51 11.65 -21.72 -18.11
N LYS A 52 12.75 -22.05 -17.41
CA LYS A 52 12.97 -23.37 -16.83
C LYS A 52 12.05 -23.66 -15.64
N ARG A 53 11.51 -22.61 -15.00
CA ARG A 53 10.64 -22.66 -13.83
C ARG A 53 9.19 -22.24 -14.15
N ILE A 54 8.82 -22.24 -15.41
CA ILE A 54 7.49 -21.82 -15.88
C ILE A 54 6.33 -22.54 -15.16
N LYS A 55 6.58 -23.73 -14.63
CA LYS A 55 5.62 -24.52 -13.85
C LYS A 55 5.03 -23.76 -12.68
N TYR A 56 5.83 -22.91 -12.01
CA TYR A 56 5.36 -22.12 -10.87
C TYR A 56 4.44 -20.98 -11.31
N SER A 57 4.80 -20.26 -12.36
CA SER A 57 3.95 -19.24 -12.97
C SER A 57 2.66 -19.83 -13.51
N ALA A 58 2.73 -20.96 -14.22
CA ALA A 58 1.57 -21.65 -14.71
C ALA A 58 0.60 -22.06 -13.59
N LYS A 59 1.13 -22.59 -12.48
CA LYS A 59 0.33 -22.97 -11.32
C LYS A 59 -0.32 -21.76 -10.66
N LEU A 60 0.45 -20.70 -10.40
CA LEU A 60 -0.05 -19.47 -9.80
C LEU A 60 -1.17 -18.85 -10.62
N ILE A 61 -0.94 -18.71 -11.91
CA ILE A 61 -1.90 -18.08 -12.84
C ILE A 61 -3.17 -18.92 -12.97
N SER A 62 -3.07 -20.26 -12.95
CA SER A 62 -4.22 -21.16 -13.08
C SER A 62 -5.28 -20.98 -11.99
N TYR A 63 -4.94 -20.36 -10.88
CA TYR A 63 -5.90 -20.07 -9.82
C TYR A 63 -6.77 -18.82 -10.08
N PHE A 64 -6.38 -17.98 -11.03
CA PHE A 64 -7.02 -16.68 -11.26
C PHE A 64 -7.66 -16.53 -12.64
N ILE A 65 -7.38 -17.46 -13.56
CA ILE A 65 -7.95 -17.44 -14.91
C ILE A 65 -8.55 -18.80 -15.26
N ASP A 66 -9.55 -18.80 -16.13
CA ASP A 66 -10.19 -20.03 -16.62
C ASP A 66 -9.35 -20.68 -17.74
N VAL A 67 -8.14 -21.09 -17.38
CA VAL A 67 -7.22 -21.85 -18.25
C VAL A 67 -6.53 -22.90 -17.42
N SER A 68 -6.56 -24.16 -17.91
CA SER A 68 -5.98 -25.28 -17.14
C SER A 68 -4.47 -25.13 -16.97
N TYR A 69 -3.95 -25.70 -15.86
CA TYR A 69 -2.52 -25.71 -15.56
C TYR A 69 -1.69 -26.30 -16.72
N GLU A 70 -2.13 -27.41 -17.28
CA GLU A 70 -1.45 -28.10 -18.38
C GLU A 70 -1.37 -27.22 -19.63
N LYS A 71 -2.44 -26.49 -19.94
CA LYS A 71 -2.45 -25.56 -21.08
C LYS A 71 -1.51 -24.38 -20.81
N LEU A 72 -1.49 -23.85 -19.59
CA LEU A 72 -0.55 -22.80 -19.19
C LEU A 72 0.89 -23.30 -19.26
N LEU A 73 1.18 -24.46 -18.71
CA LEU A 73 2.52 -25.05 -18.71
C LEU A 73 3.11 -25.16 -20.13
N ASN A 74 2.27 -25.49 -21.12
CA ASN A 74 2.70 -25.70 -22.51
C ASN A 74 2.71 -24.42 -23.37
N ASN A 75 1.90 -23.42 -23.05
CA ASN A 75 1.66 -22.30 -23.96
C ASN A 75 1.90 -20.91 -23.34
N LEU A 76 2.17 -20.82 -22.04
CA LEU A 76 2.46 -19.55 -21.37
C LEU A 76 3.79 -18.98 -21.89
N LYS A 77 3.78 -17.76 -22.34
CA LYS A 77 4.98 -17.07 -22.84
C LYS A 77 5.31 -15.91 -21.90
N LEU A 78 6.55 -15.89 -21.43
CA LEU A 78 7.07 -14.72 -20.72
C LEU A 78 7.29 -13.60 -21.72
N VAL A 79 6.77 -12.42 -21.43
CA VAL A 79 6.95 -11.23 -22.23
C VAL A 79 8.04 -10.39 -21.57
N GLN A 80 9.11 -10.09 -22.32
CA GLN A 80 10.12 -9.13 -21.83
C GLN A 80 9.48 -7.73 -21.80
N ASN A 81 9.47 -7.13 -20.63
CA ASN A 81 8.86 -5.82 -20.39
C ASN A 81 9.80 -4.66 -20.77
N ASP A 82 10.36 -4.68 -21.96
CA ASP A 82 10.84 -3.46 -22.56
C ASP A 82 9.63 -2.71 -23.15
N PHE A 83 8.88 -2.02 -22.30
CA PHE A 83 8.02 -0.95 -22.78
C PHE A 83 8.97 0.07 -23.40
N ASP A 84 9.02 0.07 -24.74
CA ASP A 84 9.84 0.98 -25.54
C ASP A 84 9.79 2.37 -24.91
N ASN A 85 10.96 2.93 -24.67
CA ASN A 85 11.16 4.30 -24.21
C ASN A 85 10.66 5.27 -25.27
N ASP A 86 9.34 5.43 -25.37
CA ASP A 86 8.79 6.60 -26.02
C ASP A 86 9.29 7.82 -25.24
N LYS A 87 9.92 8.74 -25.94
CA LYS A 87 10.75 9.86 -25.50
C LYS A 87 10.14 10.81 -24.44
N TYR A 88 8.98 10.47 -23.88
CA TYR A 88 8.20 11.31 -22.96
C TYR A 88 8.06 10.75 -21.54
N TYR A 89 8.56 9.53 -21.25
CA TYR A 89 8.41 8.92 -19.94
C TYR A 89 9.77 8.60 -19.32
N SER A 90 10.01 9.23 -18.17
CA SER A 90 11.20 9.05 -17.35
C SER A 90 11.39 7.59 -16.92
N LYS A 91 12.65 7.11 -17.01
CA LYS A 91 13.19 5.86 -16.43
C LYS A 91 12.19 4.71 -16.24
N GLY A 92 12.21 3.77 -17.20
CA GLY A 92 11.70 2.42 -17.20
C GLY A 92 10.88 1.94 -16.00
N GLU A 93 9.61 2.26 -15.96
CA GLU A 93 8.64 1.56 -15.12
C GLU A 93 8.40 0.19 -15.77
N ARG A 94 9.05 -0.84 -15.23
CA ARG A 94 8.89 -2.23 -15.63
C ARG A 94 7.92 -2.89 -14.66
N GLY A 95 6.88 -3.55 -15.16
CA GLY A 95 6.07 -4.45 -14.34
C GLY A 95 6.94 -5.58 -13.79
N ASP A 96 6.63 -6.09 -12.59
CA ASP A 96 7.42 -7.13 -11.96
C ASP A 96 7.38 -8.44 -12.77
N TYR A 97 6.25 -8.74 -13.42
CA TYR A 97 6.08 -9.93 -14.24
C TYR A 97 4.99 -9.74 -15.30
N VAL A 98 5.28 -10.03 -16.57
CA VAL A 98 4.26 -10.09 -17.62
C VAL A 98 4.38 -11.39 -18.41
N ALA A 99 3.23 -12.03 -18.64
CA ALA A 99 3.12 -13.21 -19.49
C ALA A 99 1.92 -13.11 -20.43
N GLU A 100 1.93 -13.90 -21.49
CA GLU A 100 0.85 -13.98 -22.48
C GLU A 100 0.43 -15.43 -22.72
N ILE A 101 -0.88 -15.62 -22.84
CA ILE A 101 -1.49 -16.85 -23.33
C ILE A 101 -2.73 -16.53 -24.16
N ASP A 102 -2.83 -17.03 -25.37
CA ASP A 102 -3.99 -16.89 -26.27
C ASP A 102 -4.47 -15.43 -26.45
N GLY A 103 -3.56 -14.46 -26.45
CA GLY A 103 -3.88 -13.02 -26.54
C GLY A 103 -4.42 -12.41 -25.25
N MET A 104 -4.33 -13.12 -24.13
CA MET A 104 -4.54 -12.62 -22.78
C MET A 104 -3.19 -12.31 -22.17
N HIS A 105 -3.02 -11.10 -21.65
CA HIS A 105 -1.83 -10.69 -20.92
C HIS A 105 -2.11 -10.78 -19.42
N ILE A 106 -1.17 -11.36 -18.71
CA ILE A 106 -1.19 -11.47 -17.23
C ILE A 106 -0.05 -10.62 -16.72
N ASN A 107 -0.38 -9.61 -15.92
CA ASN A 107 0.60 -8.82 -15.18
C ASN A 107 0.52 -9.16 -13.69
N ILE A 108 1.67 -9.37 -13.04
CA ILE A 108 1.74 -9.62 -11.59
C ILE A 108 2.65 -8.55 -10.98
N GLU A 109 2.19 -7.92 -9.93
CA GLU A 109 2.90 -6.87 -9.20
C GLU A 109 3.04 -7.25 -7.73
N ILE A 110 4.21 -6.97 -7.15
CA ILE A 110 4.49 -7.14 -5.73
C ILE A 110 4.53 -5.77 -5.06
N ASN A 111 3.54 -5.47 -4.25
CA ASN A 111 3.43 -4.22 -3.51
C ASN A 111 3.88 -4.41 -2.06
N ASN A 112 5.17 -4.21 -1.78
CA ASN A 112 5.74 -4.38 -0.44
C ASN A 112 5.30 -3.29 0.53
N ASN A 113 5.12 -2.06 0.04
CA ASN A 113 4.70 -0.92 0.81
C ASN A 113 3.50 -0.24 0.17
N PHE A 114 2.51 0.09 0.98
CA PHE A 114 1.42 0.95 0.54
C PHE A 114 1.92 2.38 0.37
N LYS A 115 1.58 2.97 -0.78
CA LYS A 115 1.68 4.41 -1.06
C LYS A 115 0.33 4.85 -1.64
N GLU A 116 -0.06 6.09 -1.44
CA GLU A 116 -1.35 6.61 -1.92
C GLU A 116 -1.60 6.35 -3.41
N TYR A 117 -0.54 6.39 -4.22
CA TYR A 117 -0.61 6.15 -5.66
C TYR A 117 -0.38 4.68 -6.08
N THR A 118 -0.33 3.72 -5.15
CA THR A 118 -0.03 2.30 -5.48
C THR A 118 -1.03 1.73 -6.48
N PHE A 119 -2.32 1.99 -6.28
CA PHE A 119 -3.36 1.45 -7.15
C PHE A 119 -3.45 2.18 -8.48
N GLU A 120 -3.25 3.50 -8.51
CA GLU A 120 -3.18 4.29 -9.73
C GLU A 120 -2.02 3.84 -10.62
N ARG A 121 -0.85 3.59 -10.03
CA ARG A 121 0.29 3.02 -10.74
C ARG A 121 -0.04 1.65 -11.33
N ASN A 122 -0.67 0.78 -10.58
CA ASN A 122 -1.07 -0.54 -11.06
C ASN A 122 -2.11 -0.45 -12.18
N LEU A 123 -3.04 0.52 -12.14
CA LEU A 123 -3.97 0.81 -13.23
C LEU A 123 -3.26 1.32 -14.49
N GLU A 124 -2.22 2.13 -14.34
CA GLU A 124 -1.42 2.59 -15.47
C GLU A 124 -0.80 1.41 -16.25
N TYR A 125 -0.24 0.41 -15.55
CA TYR A 125 0.26 -0.81 -16.21
C TYR A 125 -0.83 -1.56 -16.97
N ILE A 126 -2.03 -1.70 -16.39
CA ILE A 126 -3.17 -2.32 -17.05
C ILE A 126 -3.48 -1.58 -18.36
N PHE A 127 -3.59 -0.26 -18.32
CA PHE A 127 -3.93 0.53 -19.51
C PHE A 127 -2.84 0.51 -20.58
N ARG A 128 -1.58 0.50 -20.20
CA ARG A 128 -0.47 0.33 -21.15
C ARG A 128 -0.55 -1.01 -21.87
N ILE A 129 -0.71 -2.12 -21.15
CA ILE A 129 -0.84 -3.45 -21.73
C ILE A 129 -2.13 -3.55 -22.57
N TYR A 130 -3.24 -3.03 -22.06
CA TYR A 130 -4.53 -3.02 -22.78
C TYR A 130 -4.41 -2.33 -24.14
N ASN A 131 -3.72 -1.20 -24.20
CA ASN A 131 -3.57 -0.40 -25.40
C ASN A 131 -2.46 -0.90 -26.34
N SER A 132 -1.48 -1.65 -25.88
CA SER A 132 -0.33 -2.10 -26.68
C SER A 132 -0.74 -2.97 -27.89
N GLY A 133 -1.88 -3.66 -27.78
CA GLY A 133 -2.42 -4.51 -28.86
C GLY A 133 -3.25 -3.77 -29.89
N VAL A 134 -3.47 -2.46 -29.77
CA VAL A 134 -4.33 -1.70 -30.69
C VAL A 134 -3.63 -1.47 -32.01
N LYS A 135 -3.88 -2.38 -32.98
CA LYS A 135 -3.48 -2.17 -34.37
C LYS A 135 -4.57 -1.36 -35.07
N ARG A 136 -4.28 -0.10 -35.39
CA ARG A 136 -5.10 0.70 -36.31
C ARG A 136 -4.86 0.21 -37.72
N SER A 137 -5.62 -0.75 -38.22
CA SER A 137 -5.57 -1.13 -39.63
C SER A 137 -6.37 -0.12 -40.46
N LYS A 138 -5.74 0.49 -41.46
CA LYS A 138 -6.45 1.27 -42.50
C LYS A 138 -7.49 0.37 -43.15
N GLY A 139 -8.77 0.64 -42.89
CA GLY A 139 -9.90 -0.01 -43.62
C GLY A 139 -10.62 -1.14 -42.86
N SER A 140 -10.27 -1.52 -41.65
CA SER A 140 -11.07 -2.48 -40.87
C SER A 140 -11.80 -1.79 -39.71
N ILE A 141 -13.10 -2.05 -39.63
CA ILE A 141 -13.97 -1.61 -38.57
C ILE A 141 -13.69 -2.51 -37.35
N GLY A 142 -12.71 -2.16 -36.51
CA GLY A 142 -12.49 -2.89 -35.26
C GLY A 142 -11.20 -2.53 -34.58
N TYR A 143 -11.34 -2.08 -33.33
CA TYR A 143 -10.22 -1.98 -32.40
C TYR A 143 -10.08 -3.34 -31.70
N LYS A 144 -8.91 -3.95 -31.77
CA LYS A 144 -8.62 -5.17 -31.01
C LYS A 144 -7.78 -4.80 -29.80
N TYR A 145 -8.42 -4.75 -28.65
CA TYR A 145 -7.74 -4.55 -27.37
C TYR A 145 -7.31 -5.88 -26.77
N ASN A 146 -6.18 -5.87 -26.06
CA ASN A 146 -5.74 -7.04 -25.31
C ASN A 146 -6.68 -7.31 -24.13
N LYS A 147 -6.81 -8.58 -23.76
CA LYS A 147 -7.37 -8.95 -22.47
C LYS A 147 -6.25 -8.90 -21.43
N VAL A 148 -6.49 -8.23 -20.32
CA VAL A 148 -5.50 -8.04 -19.24
C VAL A 148 -6.06 -8.59 -17.94
N VAL A 149 -5.28 -9.41 -17.29
CA VAL A 149 -5.50 -9.83 -15.91
C VAL A 149 -4.34 -9.30 -15.07
N GLN A 150 -4.64 -8.41 -14.16
CA GLN A 150 -3.70 -7.84 -13.19
C GLN A 150 -3.83 -8.57 -11.88
N ILE A 151 -2.73 -9.11 -11.34
CA ILE A 151 -2.68 -9.77 -10.04
C ILE A 151 -1.71 -8.98 -9.16
N ASN A 152 -2.22 -8.41 -8.08
CA ASN A 152 -1.44 -7.61 -7.15
C ASN A 152 -1.26 -8.39 -5.83
N PHE A 153 -0.03 -8.70 -5.47
CA PHE A 153 0.33 -9.22 -4.17
C PHE A 153 0.69 -8.06 -3.25
N ASN A 154 -0.17 -7.79 -2.25
CA ASN A 154 -0.03 -6.67 -1.35
C ASN A 154 0.48 -7.15 0.02
N ASN A 155 1.61 -6.62 0.47
CA ASN A 155 2.16 -6.86 1.80
C ASN A 155 1.57 -5.88 2.85
N PHE A 156 0.32 -5.52 2.66
CA PHE A 156 -0.53 -4.70 3.52
C PHE A 156 -1.99 -5.10 3.30
N TYR A 157 -2.90 -4.63 4.16
CA TYR A 157 -4.35 -4.79 3.97
C TYR A 157 -5.11 -3.64 4.64
N TYR A 158 -6.39 -3.48 4.33
CA TYR A 158 -7.24 -2.51 5.03
C TYR A 158 -7.80 -3.12 6.30
N LYS A 159 -7.80 -2.35 7.41
CA LYS A 159 -8.13 -2.80 8.75
C LYS A 159 -9.48 -3.55 8.86
N ASN A 160 -10.46 -3.14 8.07
CA ASN A 160 -11.80 -3.71 8.07
C ASN A 160 -12.00 -4.78 6.98
N ASP A 161 -10.95 -5.16 6.24
CA ASP A 161 -11.03 -6.22 5.25
C ASP A 161 -11.05 -7.59 5.90
N GLU A 162 -11.99 -8.42 5.44
CA GLU A 162 -12.10 -9.83 5.84
C GLU A 162 -11.70 -10.78 4.71
N GLU A 163 -11.75 -10.31 3.45
CA GLU A 163 -11.43 -11.10 2.27
C GLU A 163 -9.99 -10.90 1.86
N ALA A 164 -9.18 -11.95 1.98
CA ALA A 164 -7.77 -11.92 1.60
C ALA A 164 -7.54 -11.91 0.08
N VAL A 165 -8.52 -12.33 -0.72
CA VAL A 165 -8.46 -12.33 -2.19
C VAL A 165 -9.71 -11.67 -2.75
N LYS A 166 -9.56 -10.56 -3.45
CA LYS A 166 -10.66 -9.82 -4.09
C LYS A 166 -10.47 -9.79 -5.60
N ILE A 167 -11.55 -9.97 -6.35
CA ILE A 167 -11.56 -9.93 -7.82
C ILE A 167 -12.48 -8.82 -8.29
N PHE A 168 -11.93 -7.88 -9.02
CA PHE A 168 -12.65 -6.74 -9.60
C PHE A 168 -12.79 -6.94 -11.11
N THR A 169 -14.01 -6.71 -11.61
CA THR A 169 -14.33 -6.71 -13.03
C THR A 169 -15.16 -5.50 -13.38
N VAL A 170 -15.14 -5.09 -14.65
CA VAL A 170 -15.88 -3.90 -15.09
C VAL A 170 -17.32 -4.26 -15.43
N ASN A 171 -18.24 -4.05 -14.49
CA ASN A 171 -19.67 -4.32 -14.60
C ASN A 171 -20.48 -3.41 -13.67
N ASP A 172 -21.83 -3.44 -13.78
CA ASP A 172 -22.75 -2.72 -12.92
C ASP A 172 -23.46 -3.63 -11.90
N GLY A 173 -22.91 -4.83 -11.67
CA GLY A 173 -23.50 -5.87 -10.84
C GLY A 173 -24.50 -6.77 -11.59
N LYS A 174 -24.95 -6.42 -12.79
CA LYS A 174 -25.91 -7.17 -13.64
C LYS A 174 -25.36 -7.43 -15.03
N VAL A 175 -24.78 -6.40 -15.65
CA VAL A 175 -24.29 -6.45 -17.01
C VAL A 175 -22.78 -6.19 -17.03
N LYS A 176 -22.04 -7.08 -17.66
CA LYS A 176 -20.60 -6.89 -17.86
C LYS A 176 -20.39 -5.85 -18.96
N TYR A 177 -19.73 -4.74 -18.62
CA TYR A 177 -19.36 -3.70 -19.59
C TYR A 177 -18.25 -4.18 -20.52
N THR A 178 -17.23 -4.85 -19.96
CA THR A 178 -16.16 -5.50 -20.73
C THR A 178 -15.64 -6.72 -19.96
N ASP A 179 -15.15 -7.71 -20.70
CA ASP A 179 -14.42 -8.88 -20.17
C ASP A 179 -12.89 -8.75 -20.36
N LYS A 180 -12.44 -7.58 -20.79
CA LYS A 180 -11.03 -7.35 -21.13
C LYS A 180 -10.15 -6.99 -19.95
N ILE A 181 -10.73 -6.57 -18.83
CA ILE A 181 -9.98 -6.14 -17.65
C ILE A 181 -10.48 -6.91 -16.43
N THR A 182 -9.54 -7.57 -15.76
CA THR A 182 -9.75 -8.20 -14.46
C THR A 182 -8.61 -7.79 -13.54
N ILE A 183 -8.93 -7.38 -12.32
CA ILE A 183 -7.95 -7.02 -11.30
C ILE A 183 -8.14 -7.94 -10.11
N VAL A 184 -7.07 -8.59 -9.68
CA VAL A 184 -7.02 -9.44 -8.49
C VAL A 184 -6.17 -8.75 -7.45
N GLN A 185 -6.71 -8.58 -6.25
CA GLN A 185 -5.99 -8.09 -5.09
C GLN A 185 -5.81 -9.26 -4.12
N VAL A 186 -4.57 -9.56 -3.76
CA VAL A 186 -4.20 -10.58 -2.79
C VAL A 186 -3.50 -9.90 -1.62
N TYR A 187 -4.12 -9.92 -0.44
CA TYR A 187 -3.59 -9.33 0.78
C TYR A 187 -2.87 -10.40 1.60
N LEU A 188 -1.55 -10.47 1.44
CA LEU A 188 -0.72 -11.53 2.01
C LEU A 188 -0.76 -11.61 3.54
N PRO A 189 -0.69 -10.47 4.29
CA PRO A 189 -0.80 -10.53 5.75
C PRO A 189 -2.19 -11.00 6.21
N LEU A 190 -3.24 -10.73 5.42
CA LEU A 190 -4.60 -11.17 5.75
C LEU A 190 -4.77 -12.68 5.50
N LEU A 191 -4.09 -13.25 4.49
CA LEU A 191 -3.99 -14.71 4.32
C LEU A 191 -3.32 -15.38 5.52
N ARG A 192 -2.23 -14.79 6.02
CA ARG A 192 -1.54 -15.29 7.21
C ARG A 192 -2.43 -15.21 8.44
N LYS A 193 -3.13 -14.08 8.62
CA LYS A 193 -4.12 -13.91 9.71
C LYS A 193 -5.22 -14.96 9.63
N LYS A 194 -5.78 -15.19 8.43
CA LYS A 194 -6.81 -16.21 8.20
C LYS A 194 -6.30 -17.61 8.61
N TRP A 195 -5.07 -17.95 8.30
CA TRP A 195 -4.46 -19.21 8.71
C TRP A 195 -4.35 -19.33 10.23
N TYR A 196 -3.86 -18.29 10.93
CA TYR A 196 -3.74 -18.33 12.39
C TYR A 196 -5.10 -18.38 13.10
N ASP A 197 -6.09 -17.67 12.59
CA ASP A 197 -7.39 -17.56 13.24
C ASP A 197 -8.30 -18.79 12.99
N LEU A 198 -8.22 -19.37 11.79
CA LEU A 198 -9.18 -20.39 11.35
C LEU A 198 -8.54 -21.78 11.12
N GLY A 199 -7.21 -21.87 11.03
CA GLY A 199 -6.52 -23.10 10.70
C GLY A 199 -6.39 -23.36 9.18
N ILE A 200 -5.50 -24.28 8.85
CA ILE A 200 -5.11 -24.60 7.46
C ILE A 200 -6.24 -25.22 6.65
N GLU A 201 -7.12 -25.97 7.28
CA GLU A 201 -8.26 -26.65 6.64
C GLU A 201 -9.29 -25.67 6.07
N ASN A 202 -9.32 -24.44 6.59
CA ASN A 202 -10.22 -23.38 6.15
C ASN A 202 -9.64 -22.51 5.02
N LEU A 203 -8.42 -22.83 4.56
CA LEU A 203 -7.81 -22.18 3.41
C LEU A 203 -8.11 -22.97 2.12
N GLU A 204 -8.45 -22.23 1.06
CA GLU A 204 -8.53 -22.81 -0.29
C GLU A 204 -7.15 -23.21 -0.83
N GLU A 205 -7.07 -24.06 -1.85
CA GLU A 205 -5.81 -24.50 -2.42
C GLU A 205 -4.96 -23.32 -2.94
N LYS A 206 -5.60 -22.33 -3.60
CA LYS A 206 -4.92 -21.11 -4.05
C LYS A 206 -4.31 -20.31 -2.90
N GLU A 207 -5.05 -20.21 -1.78
CA GLU A 207 -4.60 -19.49 -0.58
C GLU A 207 -3.43 -20.22 0.07
N LYS A 208 -3.50 -21.55 0.17
CA LYS A 208 -2.41 -22.38 0.65
C LYS A 208 -1.15 -22.24 -0.20
N PHE A 209 -1.29 -22.27 -1.52
CA PHE A 209 -0.18 -22.11 -2.43
C PHE A 209 0.52 -20.75 -2.22
N ILE A 210 -0.25 -19.65 -2.26
CA ILE A 210 0.27 -18.30 -2.12
C ILE A 210 0.90 -18.09 -0.74
N LEU A 211 0.24 -18.54 0.32
CA LEU A 211 0.75 -18.42 1.69
C LEU A 211 2.05 -19.21 1.89
N SER A 212 2.19 -20.40 1.28
CA SER A 212 3.42 -21.17 1.32
C SER A 212 4.60 -20.45 0.65
N LEU A 213 4.33 -19.68 -0.42
CA LEU A 213 5.35 -18.86 -1.07
C LEU A 213 5.73 -17.64 -0.20
N TYR A 214 4.76 -17.09 0.51
CA TYR A 214 4.93 -15.91 1.37
C TYR A 214 5.63 -16.22 2.69
N GLU A 215 5.39 -17.39 3.30
CA GLU A 215 6.02 -17.80 4.55
C GLU A 215 7.52 -18.03 4.38
N MET A 216 8.30 -17.50 5.34
CA MET A 216 9.76 -17.69 5.38
C MET A 216 10.14 -19.03 5.99
N ASN A 217 9.42 -19.47 7.02
CA ASN A 217 9.69 -20.76 7.66
C ASN A 217 9.32 -21.92 6.73
N ILE A 218 10.29 -22.75 6.38
CA ILE A 218 10.14 -23.87 5.44
C ILE A 218 9.17 -24.93 5.97
N ASN A 219 9.16 -25.19 7.29
CA ASN A 219 8.24 -26.16 7.87
C ASN A 219 6.80 -25.70 7.78
N ASN A 220 6.55 -24.41 8.07
CA ASN A 220 5.23 -23.80 7.85
C ASN A 220 4.82 -23.87 6.38
N SER A 221 5.73 -23.54 5.48
CA SER A 221 5.49 -23.63 4.02
C SER A 221 5.13 -25.04 3.59
N LYS A 222 5.80 -26.06 4.13
CA LYS A 222 5.50 -27.48 3.88
C LYS A 222 4.17 -27.91 4.48
N GLU A 223 3.86 -27.49 5.69
CA GLU A 223 2.58 -27.77 6.34
C GLU A 223 1.42 -27.22 5.53
N ILE A 224 1.54 -25.94 5.14
CA ILE A 224 0.47 -25.23 4.41
C ILE A 224 0.30 -25.77 2.99
N GLY A 225 1.39 -25.95 2.25
CA GLY A 225 1.37 -26.25 0.81
C GLY A 225 1.75 -27.68 0.44
N GLY A 226 2.12 -28.53 1.39
CA GLY A 226 2.74 -29.84 1.10
C GLY A 226 1.88 -30.86 0.34
N LYS A 227 0.56 -30.63 0.26
CA LYS A 227 -0.35 -31.41 -0.60
C LYS A 227 -0.40 -30.93 -2.06
N ILE A 228 0.23 -29.79 -2.35
CA ILE A 228 0.28 -29.20 -3.71
C ILE A 228 1.53 -29.76 -4.39
N ASN A 229 1.35 -30.54 -5.43
CA ASN A 229 2.41 -31.35 -6.06
C ASN A 229 3.71 -30.60 -6.36
N ILE A 230 3.64 -29.33 -6.78
CA ILE A 230 4.85 -28.58 -7.15
C ILE A 230 5.52 -27.84 -5.98
N MET A 231 4.92 -27.87 -4.78
CA MET A 231 5.44 -27.10 -3.65
C MET A 231 6.77 -27.63 -3.12
N ASN A 232 6.94 -28.95 -3.07
CA ASN A 232 8.22 -29.53 -2.66
C ASN A 232 9.35 -29.15 -3.61
N ASP A 233 9.10 -29.23 -4.92
CA ASP A 233 10.05 -28.77 -5.94
C ASP A 233 10.39 -27.27 -5.75
N TYR A 234 9.36 -26.44 -5.49
CA TYR A 234 9.58 -25.02 -5.24
C TYR A 234 10.50 -24.78 -4.04
N LEU A 235 10.28 -25.48 -2.95
CA LEU A 235 11.08 -25.33 -1.73
C LEU A 235 12.52 -25.82 -1.93
N GLU A 236 12.74 -26.90 -2.68
CA GLU A 236 14.07 -27.39 -3.03
C GLU A 236 14.79 -26.41 -3.95
N GLU A 237 14.15 -26.01 -5.06
CA GLU A 237 14.73 -25.05 -6.01
C GLU A 237 14.97 -23.67 -5.38
N SER A 238 14.12 -23.22 -4.42
CA SER A 238 14.35 -21.96 -3.72
C SER A 238 15.61 -22.00 -2.84
N LYS A 239 15.94 -23.14 -2.25
CA LYS A 239 17.20 -23.32 -1.51
C LYS A 239 18.41 -23.25 -2.43
N GLU A 240 18.37 -23.97 -3.56
CA GLU A 240 19.44 -23.92 -4.56
C GLU A 240 19.67 -22.49 -5.07
N VAL A 241 18.59 -21.73 -5.27
CA VAL A 241 18.66 -20.31 -5.66
C VAL A 241 19.34 -19.46 -4.60
N MET A 242 19.01 -19.66 -3.31
CA MET A 242 19.63 -18.89 -2.22
C MET A 242 21.11 -19.20 -2.01
N GLU A 243 21.59 -20.37 -2.45
CA GLU A 243 23.00 -20.75 -2.44
C GLU A 243 23.79 -20.18 -3.63
N ASP A 244 23.10 -19.64 -4.65
CA ASP A 244 23.72 -19.03 -5.83
C ASP A 244 24.31 -17.65 -5.52
N THR A 245 25.58 -17.44 -5.86
CA THR A 245 26.29 -16.19 -5.58
C THR A 245 25.67 -14.99 -6.27
N VAL A 246 25.21 -15.15 -7.52
CA VAL A 246 24.60 -14.06 -8.30
C VAL A 246 23.26 -13.64 -7.71
N PHE A 247 22.51 -14.63 -7.22
CA PHE A 247 21.29 -14.35 -6.46
C PHE A 247 21.61 -13.57 -5.19
N GLY A 248 22.60 -14.01 -4.41
CA GLY A 248 23.02 -13.35 -3.17
C GLY A 248 23.40 -11.89 -3.38
N GLU A 249 24.22 -11.59 -4.38
CA GLU A 249 24.61 -10.21 -4.72
C GLU A 249 23.39 -9.34 -5.13
N SER A 250 22.48 -9.91 -5.91
CA SER A 250 21.28 -9.22 -6.38
C SER A 250 20.31 -8.93 -5.22
N TYR A 251 20.16 -9.89 -4.33
CA TYR A 251 19.31 -9.76 -3.15
C TYR A 251 19.87 -8.75 -2.13
N ASP A 252 21.19 -8.75 -1.89
CA ASP A 252 21.84 -7.76 -1.02
C ASP A 252 21.67 -6.34 -1.57
N LYS A 253 21.67 -6.17 -2.90
CA LYS A 253 21.39 -4.88 -3.53
C LYS A 253 19.92 -4.46 -3.36
N GLU A 254 18.99 -5.38 -3.50
CA GLU A 254 17.56 -5.13 -3.23
C GLU A 254 17.37 -4.66 -1.80
N LEU A 255 17.97 -5.38 -0.83
CA LEU A 255 17.88 -5.06 0.58
C LEU A 255 18.47 -3.67 0.90
N SER A 256 19.65 -3.34 0.35
CA SER A 256 20.26 -2.02 0.53
C SER A 256 19.38 -0.90 0.00
N THR A 257 18.69 -1.12 -1.10
CA THR A 257 17.73 -0.16 -1.67
C THR A 257 16.50 -0.01 -0.76
N TYR A 258 16.04 -1.11 -0.18
CA TYR A 258 14.92 -1.10 0.75
C TYR A 258 15.26 -0.39 2.06
N GLU A 259 16.44 -0.67 2.64
CA GLU A 259 16.95 -0.02 3.85
C GLU A 259 17.13 1.50 3.62
N GLY A 260 17.72 1.90 2.49
CA GLY A 260 17.89 3.31 2.12
C GLY A 260 16.56 4.05 1.99
N GLY A 261 15.58 3.46 1.32
CA GLY A 261 14.23 4.04 1.19
C GLY A 261 13.48 4.13 2.53
N PHE A 262 13.72 3.20 3.45
CA PHE A 262 13.16 3.25 4.80
C PHE A 262 13.77 4.40 5.62
N ASP A 263 15.09 4.59 5.54
CA ASP A 263 15.78 5.67 6.24
C ASP A 263 15.39 7.05 5.70
N GLU A 264 15.28 7.20 4.37
CA GLU A 264 14.77 8.42 3.75
C GLU A 264 13.32 8.72 4.17
N GLY A 265 12.45 7.72 4.17
CA GLY A 265 11.06 7.88 4.59
C GLY A 265 10.93 8.25 6.07
N ARG A 266 11.78 7.68 6.94
CA ARG A 266 11.84 8.02 8.36
C ARG A 266 12.31 9.46 8.58
N GLN A 267 13.33 9.90 7.84
CA GLN A 267 13.84 11.27 7.93
C GLN A 267 12.79 12.27 7.45
N ALA A 268 12.15 12.02 6.30
CA ALA A 268 11.07 12.86 5.79
C ALA A 268 9.90 12.96 6.78
N GLY A 269 9.46 11.83 7.35
CA GLY A 269 8.40 11.83 8.37
C GLY A 269 8.77 12.57 9.67
N TYR A 270 10.03 12.52 10.06
CA TYR A 270 10.54 13.31 11.20
C TYR A 270 10.52 14.80 10.89
N ASP A 271 11.00 15.20 9.72
CA ASP A 271 11.07 16.60 9.29
C ASP A 271 9.65 17.20 9.15
N ASP A 272 8.72 16.46 8.54
CA ASP A 272 7.31 16.86 8.39
C ASP A 272 6.62 16.97 9.76
N GLY A 273 6.80 15.99 10.64
CA GLY A 273 6.23 16.01 11.99
C GLY A 273 6.79 17.16 12.82
N PHE A 274 8.09 17.45 12.71
CA PHE A 274 8.71 18.58 13.40
C PHE A 274 8.18 19.93 12.88
N ALA A 275 8.03 20.06 11.56
CA ALA A 275 7.48 21.27 10.94
C ALA A 275 6.02 21.52 11.38
N ALA A 276 5.18 20.49 11.31
CA ALA A 276 3.78 20.58 11.74
C ALA A 276 3.65 20.91 13.23
N GLY A 277 4.37 20.22 14.10
CA GLY A 277 4.37 20.48 15.54
C GLY A 277 4.86 21.87 15.90
N ARG A 278 5.85 22.41 15.17
CA ARG A 278 6.32 23.79 15.33
C ARG A 278 5.25 24.80 14.92
N GLU A 279 4.57 24.57 13.80
CA GLU A 279 3.50 25.46 13.32
C GLU A 279 2.33 25.50 14.30
N GLU A 280 1.86 24.34 14.76
CA GLU A 280 0.80 24.22 15.76
C GLU A 280 1.18 24.90 17.08
N GLY A 281 2.39 24.68 17.57
CA GLY A 281 2.89 25.30 18.79
C GLY A 281 2.98 26.82 18.69
N LEU A 282 3.43 27.35 17.54
CA LEU A 282 3.46 28.80 17.30
C LEU A 282 2.06 29.40 17.22
N ALA A 283 1.12 28.72 16.57
CA ALA A 283 -0.28 29.16 16.47
C ALA A 283 -0.95 29.20 17.85
N ALA A 284 -0.85 28.13 18.63
CA ALA A 284 -1.38 28.05 19.98
C ALA A 284 -0.78 29.10 20.91
N GLY A 285 0.55 29.23 20.92
CA GLY A 285 1.23 30.23 21.75
C GLY A 285 0.88 31.68 21.38
N ARG A 286 0.64 31.94 20.10
CA ARG A 286 0.16 33.26 19.62
C ARG A 286 -1.26 33.55 20.09
N GLU A 287 -2.14 32.57 20.00
CA GLU A 287 -3.53 32.69 20.44
C GLU A 287 -3.62 32.93 21.96
N GLU A 288 -2.91 32.13 22.74
CA GLU A 288 -2.81 32.29 24.20
C GLU A 288 -2.22 33.66 24.58
N GLY A 289 -1.17 34.10 23.90
CA GLY A 289 -0.55 35.40 24.15
C GLY A 289 -1.47 36.58 23.84
N ILE A 290 -2.25 36.50 22.76
CA ILE A 290 -3.25 37.52 22.42
C ILE A 290 -4.37 37.53 23.45
N ALA A 291 -4.87 36.38 23.89
CA ALA A 291 -5.95 36.28 24.88
C ALA A 291 -5.48 36.86 26.25
N ALA A 292 -4.31 36.46 26.73
CA ALA A 292 -3.74 36.99 27.97
C ALA A 292 -3.48 38.51 27.90
N GLY A 293 -2.88 39.00 26.80
CA GLY A 293 -2.62 40.40 26.61
C GLY A 293 -3.90 41.24 26.55
N ARG A 294 -4.99 40.70 26.00
CA ARG A 294 -6.31 41.38 25.99
C ARG A 294 -6.92 41.45 27.41
N GLU A 295 -6.84 40.36 28.16
CA GLU A 295 -7.35 40.32 29.55
C GLU A 295 -6.59 41.30 30.44
N ASP A 296 -5.26 41.30 30.36
CA ASP A 296 -4.41 42.25 31.10
C ASP A 296 -4.70 43.73 30.73
N GLY A 297 -4.83 44.00 29.42
CA GLY A 297 -5.17 45.33 28.92
C GLY A 297 -6.54 45.82 29.40
N GLU A 298 -7.55 44.95 29.38
CA GLU A 298 -8.89 45.27 29.89
C GLU A 298 -8.84 45.52 31.40
N ARG A 299 -8.08 44.72 32.17
CA ARG A 299 -7.92 44.93 33.62
C ARG A 299 -7.21 46.23 33.93
N PHE A 300 -6.13 46.55 33.19
CA PHE A 300 -5.39 47.79 33.37
C PHE A 300 -6.28 49.02 33.07
N ALA A 301 -7.06 49.03 32.00
CA ALA A 301 -7.98 50.09 31.65
C ALA A 301 -9.07 50.29 32.71
N LYS A 302 -9.60 49.20 33.31
CA LYS A 302 -10.56 49.27 34.43
C LYS A 302 -9.95 49.88 35.66
N LEU A 303 -8.72 49.51 36.02
CA LEU A 303 -8.00 50.09 37.18
C LEU A 303 -7.71 51.59 36.98
N GLU A 304 -7.26 51.99 35.79
CA GLU A 304 -7.00 53.40 35.47
C GLU A 304 -8.28 54.24 35.50
N THR A 305 -9.36 53.69 34.96
CA THR A 305 -10.70 54.33 35.01
C THR A 305 -11.16 54.49 36.46
N ALA A 306 -11.03 53.44 37.29
CA ALA A 306 -11.39 53.46 38.71
C ALA A 306 -10.60 54.53 39.49
N LYS A 307 -9.29 54.63 39.25
CA LYS A 307 -8.39 55.60 39.84
C LYS A 307 -8.81 57.04 39.48
N ASN A 308 -9.12 57.29 38.24
CA ASN A 308 -9.57 58.60 37.77
C ASN A 308 -10.92 59.02 38.40
N LEU A 309 -11.88 58.09 38.50
CA LEU A 309 -13.18 58.32 39.13
C LEU A 309 -13.04 58.58 40.64
N LYS A 310 -12.16 57.82 41.33
CA LYS A 310 -11.89 58.01 42.78
C LYS A 310 -11.29 59.39 43.02
N ASN A 311 -10.33 59.83 42.22
CA ASN A 311 -9.71 61.15 42.32
C ASN A 311 -10.68 62.29 42.06
N ASN A 312 -11.75 62.07 41.32
CA ASN A 312 -12.83 63.02 41.05
C ASN A 312 -13.98 62.99 42.08
N GLY A 313 -13.81 62.23 43.19
CA GLY A 313 -14.76 62.19 44.30
C GLY A 313 -16.00 61.33 44.07
N VAL A 314 -15.99 60.43 43.09
CA VAL A 314 -17.09 59.46 42.89
C VAL A 314 -17.05 58.38 43.95
N SER A 315 -18.24 58.01 44.47
CA SER A 315 -18.31 56.99 45.54
C SER A 315 -17.84 55.61 45.04
N ILE A 316 -17.20 54.82 45.94
CA ILE A 316 -16.63 53.52 45.58
C ILE A 316 -17.64 52.49 45.07
N GLU A 317 -18.91 52.59 45.51
CA GLU A 317 -20.01 51.75 45.02
C GLU A 317 -20.35 52.03 43.57
N ILE A 318 -20.32 53.32 43.14
CA ILE A 318 -20.55 53.71 41.77
C ILE A 318 -19.39 53.30 40.86
N ILE A 319 -18.15 53.43 41.36
CA ILE A 319 -16.93 52.97 40.67
C ILE A 319 -16.96 51.47 40.47
N ALA A 320 -17.28 50.67 41.49
CA ALA A 320 -17.41 49.23 41.39
C ALA A 320 -18.43 48.81 40.34
N LYS A 321 -19.61 49.46 40.34
CA LYS A 321 -20.67 49.17 39.35
C LYS A 321 -20.28 49.54 37.92
N SER A 322 -19.47 50.57 37.76
CA SER A 322 -19.05 51.06 36.43
C SER A 322 -17.87 50.27 35.84
N THR A 323 -16.96 49.81 36.64
CA THR A 323 -15.73 49.15 36.22
C THR A 323 -15.76 47.61 36.34
N GLY A 324 -16.67 47.11 37.23
CA GLY A 324 -16.75 45.68 37.57
C GLY A 324 -15.61 45.23 38.53
N LEU A 325 -14.85 46.17 39.07
CA LEU A 325 -13.84 45.90 40.10
C LEU A 325 -14.50 45.68 41.46
N THR A 326 -13.89 44.91 42.32
CA THR A 326 -14.35 44.71 43.70
C THR A 326 -14.08 45.96 44.54
N LEU A 327 -14.83 46.13 45.60
CA LEU A 327 -14.62 47.24 46.57
C LEU A 327 -13.21 47.26 47.13
N GLU A 328 -12.66 46.06 47.43
CA GLU A 328 -11.31 45.90 47.96
C GLU A 328 -10.22 46.30 46.93
N GLU A 329 -10.43 46.03 45.65
CA GLU A 329 -9.52 46.47 44.57
C GLU A 329 -9.54 48.01 44.43
N ILE A 330 -10.73 48.62 44.56
CA ILE A 330 -10.89 50.06 44.46
C ILE A 330 -10.33 50.79 45.69
N GLU A 331 -10.41 50.19 46.87
CA GLU A 331 -9.82 50.77 48.07
C GLU A 331 -8.29 50.80 48.00
N LYS A 332 -7.66 49.82 47.38
CA LYS A 332 -6.21 49.70 47.19
C LYS A 332 -5.60 50.62 46.12
N ILE A 333 -6.43 51.24 45.28
CA ILE A 333 -6.02 52.19 44.24
C ILE A 333 -6.01 53.62 44.92
#